data_add2e300a6687a25f210f6de7c63a6f8
#
_entry.id   add2e300a6687a25f210f6de7c63a6f8
#
_cell.length_a   1.000
_cell.length_b   1.000
_cell.length_c   1.000
_cell.angle_alpha   90.00
_cell.angle_beta   90.00
_cell.angle_gamma   90.00
#
_symmetry.space_group_name_H-M   'P 1'
#
loop_
_entity.id
_entity.type
_entity.pdbx_description
1 polymer ?
#
loop_
_entity_poly.entity_id
_entity_poly.type
_entity_poly.pdbx_seq_one_letter_code
_entity_poly.pdbx_strand_id
1 'polypeptide(L)'
;MFKKRESVTEIEEGSLLSPKFDNDGLIPVVTTCINTKEILMLGYMNVEAFKKTIETKEAHYWSRSRKQVWHKGKTSGFIQKVKEIRIDDDQDSVWLSVDIGNGSSCHVGYRSCFYRSVPLGKIENAREIKMKFEEQEKKFDPKKVYKNQPNPTKI
;
A
#
# COMPACT_ATOMS: atom_id res chain seq x y z
N MET A 1 -15.49 -1.18 16.55
CA MET A 1 -14.22 -1.84 16.89
C MET A 1 -14.27 -3.24 16.30
N PHE A 2 -13.16 -3.80 15.82
CA PHE A 2 -13.11 -5.19 15.35
C PHE A 2 -13.26 -6.18 16.50
N LYS A 3 -13.54 -7.45 16.19
CA LYS A 3 -13.62 -8.51 17.22
C LYS A 3 -12.30 -8.59 18.01
N LYS A 4 -12.39 -8.80 19.32
CA LYS A 4 -11.24 -9.05 20.17
C LYS A 4 -10.62 -10.43 19.83
N ARG A 5 -9.29 -10.51 19.88
CA ARG A 5 -8.54 -11.74 19.66
C ARG A 5 -8.54 -12.58 20.95
N GLU A 6 -9.14 -13.75 20.92
CA GLU A 6 -9.36 -14.56 22.13
C GLU A 6 -8.67 -15.93 22.08
N SER A 7 -8.61 -16.57 20.91
CA SER A 7 -7.90 -17.84 20.74
C SER A 7 -7.22 -17.94 19.37
N VAL A 8 -6.14 -18.70 19.30
CA VAL A 8 -5.40 -18.96 18.05
C VAL A 8 -6.32 -19.64 17.03
N THR A 9 -7.05 -20.69 17.44
CA THR A 9 -7.96 -21.42 16.55
C THR A 9 -9.05 -20.51 15.96
N GLU A 10 -9.64 -19.61 16.73
CA GLU A 10 -10.60 -18.65 16.20
C GLU A 10 -9.98 -17.66 15.21
N ILE A 11 -8.73 -17.29 15.41
CA ILE A 11 -8.01 -16.35 14.53
C ILE A 11 -7.67 -17.03 13.21
N GLU A 12 -7.08 -18.23 13.25
CA GLU A 12 -6.55 -18.91 12.08
C GLU A 12 -7.61 -19.70 11.28
N GLU A 13 -8.62 -20.25 11.97
CA GLU A 13 -9.62 -21.14 11.36
C GLU A 13 -11.04 -20.55 11.42
N GLY A 14 -11.27 -19.49 12.18
CA GLY A 14 -12.56 -18.85 12.30
C GLY A 14 -12.88 -17.91 11.13
N SER A 15 -14.14 -17.48 11.05
CA SER A 15 -14.64 -16.60 9.98
C SER A 15 -14.77 -15.13 10.38
N LEU A 16 -14.45 -14.77 11.61
CA LEU A 16 -14.61 -13.42 12.13
C LEU A 16 -13.34 -12.59 11.98
N LEU A 17 -13.49 -11.39 11.46
CA LEU A 17 -12.38 -10.45 11.27
C LEU A 17 -11.90 -9.89 12.62
N SER A 18 -10.67 -10.25 13.01
CA SER A 18 -9.98 -9.86 14.25
C SER A 18 -8.56 -9.37 13.97
N PRO A 19 -8.36 -8.26 13.22
CA PRO A 19 -7.05 -7.84 12.76
C PRO A 19 -6.12 -7.53 13.93
N LYS A 20 -4.85 -7.87 13.75
CA LYS A 20 -3.77 -7.54 14.68
C LYS A 20 -3.03 -6.30 14.17
N PHE A 21 -3.17 -5.23 14.91
CA PHE A 21 -2.38 -4.02 14.68
C PHE A 21 -1.12 -4.10 15.56
N ASP A 22 -0.02 -3.54 15.07
CA ASP A 22 1.23 -3.44 15.81
C ASP A 22 1.14 -2.48 17.01
N ASN A 23 2.26 -2.25 17.68
CA ASN A 23 2.33 -1.35 18.84
C ASN A 23 2.05 0.12 18.50
N ASP A 24 2.18 0.51 17.24
CA ASP A 24 1.84 1.83 16.74
C ASP A 24 0.38 1.91 16.25
N GLY A 25 -0.39 0.83 16.39
CA GLY A 25 -1.77 0.72 15.93
C GLY A 25 -1.90 0.56 14.42
N LEU A 26 -0.88 0.00 13.75
CA LEU A 26 -0.80 -0.13 12.31
C LEU A 26 -0.79 -1.60 11.86
N ILE A 27 -1.36 -1.85 10.69
CA ILE A 27 -1.29 -3.12 9.97
C ILE A 27 -0.70 -2.88 8.58
N PRO A 28 0.28 -3.68 8.13
CA PRO A 28 0.84 -3.56 6.79
C PRO A 28 -0.17 -4.00 5.73
N VAL A 29 -0.10 -3.34 4.57
CA VAL A 29 -1.02 -3.59 3.45
C VAL A 29 -0.23 -3.67 2.17
N VAL A 30 -0.25 -4.82 1.50
CA VAL A 30 0.20 -4.95 0.12
C VAL A 30 -0.98 -4.72 -0.82
N THR A 31 -0.76 -3.94 -1.88
CA THR A 31 -1.79 -3.60 -2.86
C THR A 31 -1.38 -4.04 -4.24
N THR A 32 -2.23 -4.82 -4.90
CA THR A 32 -2.01 -5.32 -6.27
C THR A 32 -3.10 -4.86 -7.23
N CYS A 33 -2.77 -4.78 -8.51
CA CYS A 33 -3.75 -4.57 -9.56
C CYS A 33 -4.59 -5.83 -9.76
N ILE A 34 -5.93 -5.70 -9.74
CA ILE A 34 -6.84 -6.85 -9.92
C ILE A 34 -6.66 -7.52 -11.29
N ASN A 35 -6.37 -6.76 -12.32
CA ASN A 35 -6.27 -7.25 -13.69
C ASN A 35 -4.90 -7.87 -14.01
N THR A 36 -3.81 -7.19 -13.65
CA THR A 36 -2.44 -7.59 -14.01
C THR A 36 -1.73 -8.41 -12.93
N LYS A 37 -2.26 -8.41 -11.70
CA LYS A 37 -1.65 -9.00 -10.49
C LYS A 37 -0.32 -8.35 -10.07
N GLU A 38 0.04 -7.26 -10.73
CA GLU A 38 1.21 -6.47 -10.40
C GLU A 38 1.11 -5.89 -9.00
N ILE A 39 2.20 -5.95 -8.23
CA ILE A 39 2.29 -5.27 -6.94
C ILE A 39 2.43 -3.76 -7.20
N LEU A 40 1.51 -2.98 -6.68
CA LEU A 40 1.47 -1.54 -6.88
C LEU A 40 2.17 -0.77 -5.76
N MET A 41 1.94 -1.17 -4.52
CA MET A 41 2.52 -0.52 -3.35
C MET A 41 2.42 -1.37 -2.11
N LEU A 42 3.19 -1.01 -1.11
CA LEU A 42 3.03 -1.42 0.28
C LEU A 42 2.77 -0.16 1.11
N GLY A 43 1.76 -0.21 1.95
CA GLY A 43 1.39 0.86 2.86
C GLY A 43 1.00 0.33 4.23
N TYR A 44 0.41 1.19 5.03
CA TYR A 44 -0.08 0.86 6.36
C TYR A 44 -1.49 1.40 6.55
N MET A 45 -2.28 0.72 7.37
CA MET A 45 -3.58 1.18 7.82
C MET A 45 -3.63 1.20 9.34
N ASN A 46 -4.26 2.22 9.91
CA ASN A 46 -4.79 2.15 11.27
C ASN A 46 -6.24 1.62 11.21
N VAL A 47 -6.86 1.45 12.35
CA VAL A 47 -8.26 0.97 12.47
C VAL A 47 -9.21 1.82 11.63
N GLU A 48 -9.07 3.14 11.64
CA GLU A 48 -9.93 4.07 10.90
C GLU A 48 -9.77 3.90 9.37
N ALA A 49 -8.51 3.85 8.88
CA ALA A 49 -8.24 3.67 7.45
C ALA A 49 -8.78 2.33 6.94
N PHE A 50 -8.61 1.26 7.72
CA PHE A 50 -9.13 -0.05 7.35
C PHE A 50 -10.67 -0.06 7.27
N LYS A 51 -11.35 0.49 8.28
CA LYS A 51 -12.81 0.62 8.24
C LYS A 51 -13.30 1.44 7.06
N LYS A 52 -12.70 2.61 6.82
CA LYS A 52 -13.03 3.45 5.66
C LYS A 52 -12.82 2.72 4.34
N THR A 53 -11.77 1.93 4.21
CA THR A 53 -11.52 1.12 3.00
C THR A 53 -12.63 0.11 2.77
N ILE A 54 -13.11 -0.59 3.81
CA ILE A 54 -14.21 -1.54 3.71
C ILE A 54 -15.51 -0.82 3.32
N GLU A 55 -15.82 0.28 3.98
CA GLU A 55 -17.10 1.01 3.82
C GLU A 55 -17.20 1.69 2.45
N THR A 56 -16.13 2.37 2.01
CA THR A 56 -16.15 3.15 0.77
C THR A 56 -15.78 2.33 -0.47
N LYS A 57 -15.17 1.16 -0.30
CA LYS A 57 -14.56 0.37 -1.39
C LYS A 57 -13.46 1.13 -2.14
N GLU A 58 -12.86 2.11 -1.50
CA GLU A 58 -11.72 2.88 -1.99
C GLU A 58 -10.59 2.83 -0.96
N ALA A 59 -9.34 2.67 -1.42
CA ALA A 59 -8.23 2.45 -0.50
C ALA A 59 -7.90 3.71 0.31
N HIS A 60 -7.90 3.55 1.62
CA HIS A 60 -7.43 4.53 2.59
C HIS A 60 -6.25 3.94 3.35
N TYR A 61 -5.22 4.72 3.55
CA TYR A 61 -4.01 4.33 4.27
C TYR A 61 -3.72 5.27 5.43
N TRP A 62 -2.84 4.85 6.32
CA TRP A 62 -2.23 5.70 7.31
C TRP A 62 -0.91 6.24 6.79
N SER A 63 -0.78 7.55 6.67
CA SER A 63 0.48 8.20 6.34
C SER A 63 1.33 8.35 7.61
N ARG A 64 2.39 7.53 7.72
CA ARG A 64 3.31 7.57 8.86
C ARG A 64 4.05 8.90 8.98
N SER A 65 4.41 9.52 7.85
CA SER A 65 5.12 10.81 7.82
C SER A 65 4.22 12.01 8.19
N ARG A 66 2.94 11.96 7.80
CA ARG A 66 1.96 13.03 8.05
C ARG A 66 1.07 12.77 9.25
N LYS A 67 1.14 11.55 9.83
CA LYS A 67 0.33 11.09 10.96
C LYS A 67 -1.17 11.34 10.76
N GLN A 68 -1.67 10.94 9.61
CA GLN A 68 -3.10 11.07 9.26
C GLN A 68 -3.57 9.99 8.31
N VAL A 69 -4.89 9.76 8.29
CA VAL A 69 -5.55 8.92 7.30
C VAL A 69 -5.47 9.61 5.92
N TRP A 70 -5.13 8.84 4.93
CA TRP A 70 -4.95 9.30 3.56
C TRP A 70 -5.81 8.50 2.59
N HIS A 71 -6.74 9.17 1.93
CA HIS A 71 -7.53 8.62 0.84
C HIS A 71 -6.67 8.57 -0.44
N LYS A 72 -6.31 7.39 -0.87
CA LYS A 72 -5.42 7.20 -2.04
C LYS A 72 -6.07 7.73 -3.30
N GLY A 73 -5.36 8.62 -3.97
CA GLY A 73 -5.81 9.20 -5.23
C GLY A 73 -6.69 10.45 -5.11
N LYS A 74 -7.03 10.90 -3.89
CA LYS A 74 -7.84 12.12 -3.70
C LYS A 74 -7.20 13.36 -4.36
N THR A 75 -5.88 13.48 -4.31
CA THR A 75 -5.15 14.60 -4.95
C THR A 75 -4.72 14.27 -6.38
N SER A 76 -4.16 13.07 -6.61
CA SER A 76 -3.65 12.67 -7.93
C SER A 76 -4.73 12.32 -8.95
N GLY A 77 -5.96 12.03 -8.50
CA GLY A 77 -7.04 11.52 -9.34
C GLY A 77 -7.00 10.00 -9.56
N PHE A 78 -5.93 9.32 -9.13
CA PHE A 78 -5.77 7.86 -9.28
C PHE A 78 -6.30 7.11 -8.07
N ILE A 79 -7.62 7.10 -7.93
CA ILE A 79 -8.31 6.36 -6.88
C ILE A 79 -8.07 4.86 -7.06
N GLN A 80 -7.80 4.16 -5.97
CA GLN A 80 -7.71 2.71 -5.94
C GLN A 80 -9.07 2.12 -5.54
N LYS A 81 -9.84 1.67 -6.53
CA LYS A 81 -11.14 1.01 -6.30
C LYS A 81 -10.90 -0.42 -5.82
N VAL A 82 -11.24 -0.69 -4.58
CA VAL A 82 -11.02 -2.00 -3.96
C VAL A 82 -12.05 -3.01 -4.48
N LYS A 83 -11.56 -4.12 -5.02
CA LYS A 83 -12.36 -5.24 -5.53
C LYS A 83 -12.34 -6.43 -4.60
N GLU A 84 -11.24 -6.63 -3.88
CA GLU A 84 -11.09 -7.71 -2.91
C GLU A 84 -10.16 -7.27 -1.79
N ILE A 85 -10.46 -7.73 -0.57
CA ILE A 85 -9.62 -7.60 0.61
C ILE A 85 -9.39 -9.01 1.14
N ARG A 86 -8.12 -9.39 1.30
CA ARG A 86 -7.73 -10.59 2.01
C ARG A 86 -6.91 -10.22 3.24
N ILE A 87 -6.94 -11.07 4.23
CA ILE A 87 -6.12 -11.00 5.41
C ILE A 87 -5.37 -12.31 5.54
N ASP A 88 -4.16 -12.29 6.09
CA ASP A 88 -3.37 -13.50 6.24
C ASP A 88 -3.84 -14.39 7.40
N ASP A 89 -3.17 -15.49 7.63
CA ASP A 89 -3.60 -16.55 8.56
C ASP A 89 -3.70 -16.07 10.01
N ASP A 90 -2.77 -15.28 10.50
CA ASP A 90 -2.81 -14.72 11.85
C ASP A 90 -3.38 -13.30 11.93
N GLN A 91 -3.92 -12.82 10.80
CA GLN A 91 -4.63 -11.54 10.64
C GLN A 91 -3.76 -10.31 11.00
N ASP A 92 -2.46 -10.34 10.69
CA ASP A 92 -1.54 -9.24 10.95
C ASP A 92 -1.03 -8.53 9.68
N SER A 93 -1.47 -8.96 8.50
CA SER A 93 -1.24 -8.27 7.23
C SER A 93 -2.44 -8.34 6.30
N VAL A 94 -2.59 -7.31 5.47
CA VAL A 94 -3.74 -7.13 4.55
C VAL A 94 -3.27 -7.13 3.12
N TRP A 95 -4.02 -7.79 2.25
CA TRP A 95 -3.87 -7.69 0.81
C TRP A 95 -5.09 -7.05 0.18
N LEU A 96 -4.89 -5.93 -0.54
CA LEU A 96 -5.89 -5.31 -1.38
C LEU A 96 -5.68 -5.66 -2.85
N SER A 97 -6.74 -6.12 -3.52
CA SER A 97 -6.80 -6.16 -4.98
C SER A 97 -7.62 -4.97 -5.47
N VAL A 98 -7.00 -4.07 -6.24
CA VAL A 98 -7.61 -2.81 -6.64
C VAL A 98 -7.65 -2.65 -8.16
N ASP A 99 -8.64 -1.91 -8.63
CA ASP A 99 -8.72 -1.42 -9.99
C ASP A 99 -8.25 0.04 -10.03
N ILE A 100 -7.21 0.31 -10.80
CA ILE A 100 -6.69 1.66 -11.05
C ILE A 100 -6.67 2.02 -12.54
N GLY A 101 -7.26 1.15 -13.40
CA GLY A 101 -7.15 1.32 -14.85
C GLY A 101 -5.69 1.44 -15.30
N ASN A 102 -5.40 2.43 -16.12
CA ASN A 102 -4.04 2.77 -16.56
C ASN A 102 -3.32 3.78 -15.64
N GLY A 103 -3.83 3.96 -14.42
CA GLY A 103 -3.33 4.94 -13.47
C GLY A 103 -2.01 4.56 -12.78
N SER A 104 -1.64 5.38 -11.81
CA SER A 104 -0.43 5.25 -11.01
C SER A 104 -0.75 5.10 -9.53
N SER A 105 0.03 4.29 -8.84
CA SER A 105 0.01 4.20 -7.37
C SER A 105 1.21 4.89 -6.72
N CYS A 106 2.23 5.24 -7.49
CA CYS A 106 3.45 5.87 -7.00
C CYS A 106 3.38 7.40 -7.06
N HIS A 107 3.75 8.08 -5.95
CA HIS A 107 3.80 9.55 -5.92
C HIS A 107 4.88 10.14 -6.84
N VAL A 108 5.87 9.33 -7.23
CA VAL A 108 6.91 9.73 -8.20
C VAL A 108 6.38 9.75 -9.63
N GLY A 109 5.20 9.17 -9.87
CA GLY A 109 4.52 9.14 -11.16
C GLY A 109 4.56 7.80 -11.88
N TYR A 110 5.34 6.83 -11.44
CA TYR A 110 5.33 5.47 -11.98
C TYR A 110 4.05 4.71 -11.57
N ARG A 111 3.70 3.70 -12.34
CA ARG A 111 2.52 2.87 -12.07
C ARG A 111 2.65 2.16 -10.73
N SER A 112 3.75 1.46 -10.53
CA SER A 112 4.08 0.78 -9.26
C SER A 112 5.10 1.58 -8.45
N CYS A 113 5.01 1.51 -7.12
CA CYS A 113 6.07 1.98 -6.24
C CYS A 113 7.34 1.14 -6.37
N PHE A 114 7.22 -0.09 -6.87
CA PHE A 114 8.32 -1.04 -7.08
C PHE A 114 8.85 -0.99 -8.53
N TYR A 115 9.07 0.21 -9.05
CA TYR A 115 9.49 0.44 -10.43
C TYR A 115 11.00 0.23 -10.69
N ARG A 116 11.75 -0.16 -9.68
CA ARG A 116 13.18 -0.48 -9.78
C ARG A 116 13.48 -1.83 -9.14
N SER A 117 14.40 -2.57 -9.75
CA SER A 117 14.92 -3.82 -9.20
C SER A 117 16.34 -3.68 -8.69
N VAL A 118 16.68 -4.50 -7.71
CA VAL A 118 18.04 -4.63 -7.14
C VAL A 118 18.68 -5.84 -7.79
N PRO A 119 19.92 -5.71 -8.33
CA PRO A 119 20.62 -6.86 -8.90
C PRO A 119 20.92 -7.92 -7.83
N LEU A 120 20.83 -9.19 -8.24
CA LEU A 120 21.20 -10.33 -7.41
C LEU A 120 22.64 -10.76 -7.70
N GLY A 121 23.34 -11.30 -6.70
CA GLY A 121 24.67 -11.84 -6.86
C GLY A 121 25.66 -11.33 -5.82
N LYS A 122 26.96 -11.51 -6.10
CA LYS A 122 28.04 -11.07 -5.19
C LYS A 122 28.09 -9.54 -5.12
N ILE A 123 28.12 -9.03 -3.91
CA ILE A 123 28.28 -7.59 -3.64
C ILE A 123 29.76 -7.30 -3.34
N GLU A 124 30.40 -6.52 -4.20
CA GLU A 124 31.77 -6.05 -3.98
C GLU A 124 31.80 -4.73 -3.21
N ASN A 125 30.91 -3.81 -3.57
CA ASN A 125 30.77 -2.53 -2.87
C ASN A 125 29.28 -2.16 -2.74
N ALA A 126 28.74 -2.25 -1.53
CA ALA A 126 27.32 -1.97 -1.26
C ALA A 126 26.93 -0.51 -1.55
N ARG A 127 27.88 0.43 -1.56
CA ARG A 127 27.63 1.85 -1.83
C ARG A 127 27.45 2.16 -3.33
N GLU A 128 27.79 1.21 -4.20
CA GLU A 128 27.78 1.37 -5.67
C GLU A 128 26.79 0.46 -6.37
N ILE A 129 25.89 -0.19 -5.62
CA ILE A 129 24.83 -1.01 -6.21
C ILE A 129 23.89 -0.12 -7.02
N LYS A 130 23.87 -0.35 -8.34
CA LYS A 130 22.99 0.35 -9.27
C LYS A 130 21.69 -0.44 -9.45
N MET A 131 20.56 0.20 -9.19
CA MET A 131 19.25 -0.37 -9.47
C MET A 131 18.91 -0.24 -10.96
N LYS A 132 18.16 -1.21 -11.47
CA LYS A 132 17.60 -1.18 -12.84
C LYS A 132 16.18 -0.65 -12.79
N PHE A 133 15.83 0.26 -13.70
CA PHE A 133 14.45 0.72 -13.88
C PHE A 133 13.66 -0.32 -14.68
N GLU A 134 12.58 -0.82 -14.10
CA GLU A 134 11.64 -1.76 -14.73
C GLU A 134 10.49 -1.03 -15.44
N GLU A 135 10.18 0.20 -15.03
CA GLU A 135 9.27 1.11 -15.72
C GLU A 135 10.08 2.28 -16.32
N GLN A 136 9.90 2.55 -17.60
CA GLN A 136 10.66 3.60 -18.32
C GLN A 136 9.94 4.94 -18.31
N GLU A 137 8.60 4.93 -18.21
CA GLU A 137 7.77 6.12 -18.35
C GLU A 137 6.89 6.34 -17.12
N LYS A 138 6.78 7.59 -16.72
CA LYS A 138 5.84 8.03 -15.70
C LYS A 138 4.44 8.19 -16.29
N LYS A 139 3.42 7.85 -15.51
CA LYS A 139 2.01 8.06 -15.87
C LYS A 139 1.56 9.51 -15.70
N PHE A 140 2.27 10.28 -14.88
CA PHE A 140 2.03 11.71 -14.68
C PHE A 140 3.31 12.41 -14.20
N ASP A 141 3.32 13.75 -14.34
CA ASP A 141 4.37 14.60 -13.76
C ASP A 141 4.01 14.99 -12.32
N PRO A 142 4.77 14.53 -11.31
CA PRO A 142 4.48 14.85 -9.90
C PRO A 142 4.49 16.34 -9.60
N LYS A 143 5.31 17.13 -10.29
CA LYS A 143 5.39 18.57 -10.10
C LYS A 143 4.10 19.28 -10.49
N LYS A 144 3.43 18.79 -11.53
CA LYS A 144 2.13 19.33 -11.99
C LYS A 144 0.98 18.92 -11.07
N VAL A 145 1.00 17.67 -10.57
CA VAL A 145 -0.08 17.11 -9.74
C VAL A 145 -0.01 17.60 -8.31
N TYR A 146 1.16 17.51 -7.68
CA TYR A 146 1.33 17.85 -6.24
C TYR A 146 1.78 19.29 -6.00
N LYS A 147 2.19 20.01 -7.03
CA LYS A 147 2.59 21.43 -6.96
C LYS A 147 3.55 21.70 -5.79
N ASN A 148 3.07 22.44 -4.79
CA ASN A 148 3.86 22.84 -3.62
C ASN A 148 3.73 21.88 -2.42
N GLN A 149 3.07 20.73 -2.58
CA GLN A 149 2.98 19.76 -1.49
C GLN A 149 4.34 19.14 -1.22
N PRO A 150 4.73 18.99 0.06
CA PRO A 150 6.02 18.39 0.40
C PRO A 150 6.09 16.93 -0.04
N ASN A 151 7.26 16.53 -0.51
CA ASN A 151 7.52 15.13 -0.85
C ASN A 151 7.42 14.28 0.43
N PRO A 152 6.68 13.16 0.42
CA PRO A 152 6.56 12.28 1.59
C PRO A 152 7.85 11.53 1.92
N THR A 153 8.79 11.40 0.96
CA THR A 153 10.09 10.78 1.20
C THR A 153 10.93 11.65 2.14
N LYS A 154 11.44 11.05 3.21
CA LYS A 154 12.38 11.68 4.15
C LYS A 154 13.79 11.15 3.92
N ILE A 155 14.79 12.01 4.11
CA ILE A 155 16.22 11.66 4.05
C ILE A 155 16.72 11.35 5.45
#